data_54ad37d910c5ee36733ba4431b6a6a17
#
_entry.id   54ad37d910c5ee36733ba4431b6a6a17
#
_cell.length_a   1.000
_cell.length_b   1.000
_cell.length_c   1.000
_cell.angle_alpha   90.00
_cell.angle_beta   90.00
_cell.angle_gamma   90.00
#
_symmetry.space_group_name_H-M   'P 1'
#
loop_
_entity.id
_entity.type
_entity.pdbx_description
1 polymer ?
#
loop_
_entity_poly.entity_id
_entity_poly.type
_entity_poly.pdbx_seq_one_letter_code
_entity_poly.pdbx_strand_id
1 'polypeptide(L)'
;MNEMGKSKQIAINRREATLKKLGFWNIDHCEGLPLIGDYKLCKSENQICKRFIASLFSSMLACDYMQDRDFYKTDGKKITEQAIEEFGLKNYLFPDEKKVLGECDDRVAINVSWTVECSYSLAWALGLIPTEEMETPCN
;
A
#
# COMPACT_ATOMS: atom_id res chain seq x y z
N MET A 1 -3.73 26.09 27.19
CA MET A 1 -3.44 25.81 25.76
C MET A 1 -4.57 24.96 25.23
N ASN A 2 -5.20 25.40 24.14
CA ASN A 2 -6.35 24.73 23.53
C ASN A 2 -5.89 23.36 22.96
N GLU A 3 -6.75 22.33 23.01
CA GLU A 3 -6.43 20.98 22.47
C GLU A 3 -5.93 21.02 21.04
N MET A 4 -6.51 21.89 20.21
CA MET A 4 -6.08 22.15 18.83
C MET A 4 -4.63 22.66 18.74
N GLY A 5 -4.18 23.43 19.72
CA GLY A 5 -2.79 23.91 19.78
C GLY A 5 -1.79 22.80 20.11
N LYS A 6 -2.18 21.88 21.00
CA LYS A 6 -1.34 20.71 21.35
C LYS A 6 -1.18 19.76 20.17
N SER A 7 -2.27 19.45 19.46
CA SER A 7 -2.25 18.57 18.28
C SER A 7 -1.38 19.15 17.15
N LYS A 8 -1.48 20.47 16.92
CA LYS A 8 -0.64 21.16 15.94
C LYS A 8 0.84 21.11 16.31
N GLN A 9 1.17 21.32 17.58
CA GLN A 9 2.56 21.27 18.06
C GLN A 9 3.16 19.86 17.90
N ILE A 10 2.40 18.80 18.18
CA ILE A 10 2.82 17.42 17.96
C ILE A 10 3.12 17.18 16.47
N ALA A 11 2.26 17.64 15.57
CA ALA A 11 2.47 17.51 14.13
C ALA A 11 3.73 18.25 13.65
N ILE A 12 3.99 19.45 14.19
CA ILE A 12 5.21 20.23 13.91
C ILE A 12 6.45 19.45 14.37
N ASN A 13 6.45 18.95 15.60
CA ASN A 13 7.58 18.21 16.16
C ASN A 13 7.89 16.93 15.35
N ARG A 14 6.86 16.22 14.90
CA ARG A 14 7.01 15.04 14.02
C ARG A 14 7.65 15.41 12.68
N ARG A 15 7.19 16.49 12.06
CA ARG A 15 7.78 16.97 10.81
C ARG A 15 9.25 17.34 10.99
N GLU A 16 9.58 18.09 12.03
CA GLU A 16 10.97 18.49 12.33
C GLU A 16 11.87 17.26 12.58
N ALA A 17 11.39 16.26 13.31
CA ALA A 17 12.11 15.02 13.53
C ALA A 17 12.35 14.27 12.19
N THR A 18 11.37 14.24 11.29
CA THR A 18 11.51 13.63 9.96
C THR A 18 12.54 14.39 9.12
N LEU A 19 12.47 15.72 9.07
CA LEU A 19 13.44 16.55 8.33
C LEU A 19 14.85 16.35 8.84
N LYS A 20 15.03 16.23 10.16
CA LYS A 20 16.33 15.95 10.77
C LYS A 20 16.88 14.58 10.35
N LYS A 21 16.05 13.53 10.31
CA LYS A 21 16.44 12.19 9.80
C LYS A 21 16.84 12.24 8.33
N LEU A 22 16.05 12.92 7.49
CA LEU A 22 16.36 13.06 6.05
C LEU A 22 17.69 13.78 5.83
N GLY A 23 17.97 14.84 6.60
CA GLY A 23 19.25 15.53 6.56
C GLY A 23 20.41 14.65 7.00
N PHE A 24 20.23 13.84 8.04
CA PHE A 24 21.24 12.88 8.48
C PHE A 24 21.59 11.83 7.41
N TRP A 25 20.58 11.38 6.64
CA TRP A 25 20.77 10.42 5.55
C TRP A 25 21.12 11.08 4.21
N ASN A 26 21.27 12.39 4.18
CA ASN A 26 21.55 13.16 2.96
C ASN A 26 20.52 12.91 1.84
N ILE A 27 19.25 12.83 2.21
CA ILE A 27 18.14 12.61 1.28
C ILE A 27 17.51 13.96 0.94
N ASP A 28 17.46 14.27 -0.36
CA ASP A 28 16.74 15.44 -0.86
C ASP A 28 15.24 15.30 -0.61
N HIS A 29 14.61 16.38 -0.18
CA HIS A 29 13.19 16.40 0.14
C HIS A 29 12.54 17.74 -0.23
N CYS A 30 11.23 17.73 -0.40
CA CYS A 30 10.46 18.95 -0.57
C CYS A 30 10.45 19.77 0.73
N GLU A 31 10.76 21.07 0.66
CA GLU A 31 10.72 21.97 1.82
C GLU A 31 9.33 22.08 2.44
N GLY A 32 8.27 21.91 1.65
CA GLY A 32 6.88 22.02 2.06
C GLY A 32 6.24 20.72 2.53
N LEU A 33 6.92 19.87 3.30
CA LEU A 33 6.30 18.67 3.87
C LEU A 33 5.03 19.00 4.66
N PRO A 34 3.91 18.31 4.41
CA PRO A 34 2.66 18.56 5.12
C PRO A 34 2.77 18.21 6.61
N LEU A 35 1.98 18.89 7.42
CA LEU A 35 1.80 18.51 8.81
C LEU A 35 0.84 17.32 8.90
N ILE A 36 1.33 16.21 9.44
CA ILE A 36 0.50 15.02 9.68
C ILE A 36 0.06 15.06 11.14
N GLY A 37 -1.23 15.34 11.34
CA GLY A 37 -1.86 15.36 12.65
C GLY A 37 -2.15 13.96 13.20
N ASP A 38 -2.73 13.92 14.40
CA ASP A 38 -3.26 12.67 14.96
C ASP A 38 -4.60 12.37 14.28
N TYR A 39 -4.57 11.47 13.31
CA TYR A 39 -5.78 10.92 12.71
C TYR A 39 -6.32 9.78 13.58
N LYS A 40 -7.61 9.80 13.85
CA LYS A 40 -8.28 8.61 14.35
C LYS A 40 -8.21 7.54 13.26
N LEU A 41 -7.91 6.31 13.64
CA LEU A 41 -8.00 5.16 12.75
C LEU A 41 -9.42 5.10 12.17
N CYS A 42 -9.55 5.40 10.87
CA CYS A 42 -10.84 5.39 10.17
C CYS A 42 -11.22 3.99 9.66
N LYS A 43 -10.28 3.05 9.68
CA LYS A 43 -10.45 1.69 9.17
C LYS A 43 -10.22 0.67 10.27
N SER A 44 -11.06 -0.36 10.31
CA SER A 44 -10.85 -1.51 11.18
C SER A 44 -9.68 -2.36 10.70
N GLU A 45 -9.11 -3.16 11.59
CA GLU A 45 -8.07 -4.16 11.26
C GLU A 45 -8.53 -5.08 10.13
N ASN A 46 -9.78 -5.56 10.16
CA ASN A 46 -10.36 -6.39 9.11
C ASN A 46 -10.38 -5.67 7.75
N GLN A 47 -10.76 -4.40 7.72
CA GLN A 47 -10.76 -3.61 6.48
C GLN A 47 -9.34 -3.44 5.92
N ILE A 48 -8.36 -3.20 6.77
CA ILE A 48 -6.95 -3.10 6.37
C ILE A 48 -6.45 -4.44 5.86
N CYS A 49 -6.77 -5.54 6.54
CA CYS A 49 -6.42 -6.90 6.13
C CYS A 49 -7.01 -7.25 4.75
N LYS A 50 -8.29 -6.96 4.51
CA LYS A 50 -8.92 -7.19 3.21
C LYS A 50 -8.28 -6.34 2.11
N ARG A 51 -7.96 -5.09 2.38
CA ARG A 51 -7.25 -4.24 1.41
C ARG A 51 -5.84 -4.77 1.12
N PHE A 52 -5.13 -5.24 2.15
CA PHE A 52 -3.83 -5.90 1.99
C PHE A 52 -3.91 -7.11 1.06
N ILE A 53 -4.83 -8.04 1.31
CA ILE A 53 -5.01 -9.25 0.50
C ILE A 53 -5.41 -8.88 -0.95
N ALA A 54 -6.33 -7.92 -1.12
CA ALA A 54 -6.77 -7.45 -2.43
C ALA A 54 -5.59 -6.89 -3.25
N SER A 55 -4.75 -6.05 -2.67
CA SER A 55 -3.59 -5.49 -3.34
C SER A 55 -2.53 -6.56 -3.67
N LEU A 56 -2.33 -7.52 -2.78
CA LEU A 56 -1.38 -8.61 -2.97
C LEU A 56 -1.77 -9.49 -4.16
N PHE A 57 -2.99 -10.00 -4.19
CA PHE A 57 -3.46 -10.87 -5.29
C PHE A 57 -3.53 -10.11 -6.62
N SER A 58 -3.95 -8.85 -6.62
CA SER A 58 -4.00 -8.04 -7.84
C SER A 58 -2.61 -7.76 -8.40
N SER A 59 -1.63 -7.45 -7.56
CA SER A 59 -0.26 -7.22 -8.01
C SER A 59 0.39 -8.52 -8.53
N MET A 60 0.15 -9.65 -7.89
CA MET A 60 0.61 -10.96 -8.37
C MET A 60 0.02 -11.27 -9.74
N LEU A 61 -1.29 -11.07 -9.93
CA LEU A 61 -1.95 -11.30 -11.21
C LEU A 61 -1.43 -10.36 -12.32
N ALA A 62 -1.11 -9.11 -11.98
CA ALA A 62 -0.48 -8.18 -12.91
C ALA A 62 0.93 -8.65 -13.32
N CYS A 63 1.70 -9.22 -12.39
CA CYS A 63 2.99 -9.83 -12.70
C CYS A 63 2.83 -11.06 -13.61
N ASP A 64 1.85 -11.92 -13.36
CA ASP A 64 1.53 -13.06 -14.23
C ASP A 64 1.22 -12.60 -15.65
N TYR A 65 0.41 -11.54 -15.79
CA TYR A 65 0.12 -10.93 -17.08
C TYR A 65 1.37 -10.51 -17.85
N MET A 66 2.37 -9.98 -17.17
CA MET A 66 3.62 -9.52 -17.79
C MET A 66 4.60 -10.66 -18.09
N GLN A 67 4.61 -11.70 -17.26
CA GLN A 67 5.62 -12.77 -17.31
C GLN A 67 5.14 -14.01 -18.08
N ASP A 68 3.89 -14.43 -17.88
CA ASP A 68 3.32 -15.63 -18.48
C ASP A 68 1.83 -15.44 -18.79
N ARG A 69 1.54 -15.06 -20.04
CA ARG A 69 0.17 -14.76 -20.50
C ARG A 69 -0.76 -15.98 -20.45
N ASP A 70 -0.23 -17.17 -20.62
CA ASP A 70 -1.04 -18.40 -20.61
C ASP A 70 -1.42 -18.74 -19.17
N PHE A 71 -0.49 -18.67 -18.23
CA PHE A 71 -0.76 -18.83 -16.82
C PHE A 71 -1.74 -17.75 -16.31
N TYR A 72 -1.52 -16.49 -16.69
CA TYR A 72 -2.43 -15.40 -16.36
C TYR A 72 -3.88 -15.68 -16.77
N LYS A 73 -4.09 -16.14 -18.01
CA LYS A 73 -5.43 -16.39 -18.56
C LYS A 73 -6.15 -17.59 -17.93
N THR A 74 -5.41 -18.53 -17.43
CA THR A 74 -5.92 -19.79 -16.85
C THR A 74 -5.88 -19.74 -15.33
N ASP A 75 -4.79 -20.22 -14.74
CA ASP A 75 -4.66 -20.42 -13.29
C ASP A 75 -4.56 -19.12 -12.52
N GLY A 76 -3.85 -18.12 -13.03
CA GLY A 76 -3.68 -16.82 -12.36
C GLY A 76 -5.00 -16.13 -12.10
N LYS A 77 -5.84 -15.98 -13.12
CA LYS A 77 -7.20 -15.41 -12.97
C LYS A 77 -8.05 -16.23 -12.01
N LYS A 78 -8.08 -17.55 -12.19
CA LYS A 78 -8.87 -18.44 -11.35
C LYS A 78 -8.50 -18.35 -9.88
N ILE A 79 -7.21 -18.38 -9.56
CA ILE A 79 -6.71 -18.26 -8.18
C ILE A 79 -7.13 -16.90 -7.59
N THR A 80 -6.96 -15.82 -8.34
CA THR A 80 -7.32 -14.48 -7.87
C THR A 80 -8.83 -14.32 -7.67
N GLU A 81 -9.65 -14.82 -8.59
CA GLU A 81 -11.11 -14.81 -8.47
C GLU A 81 -11.59 -15.61 -7.26
N GLN A 82 -11.01 -16.77 -7.00
CA GLN A 82 -11.29 -17.58 -5.82
C GLN A 82 -10.94 -16.82 -4.52
N ALA A 83 -9.79 -16.16 -4.48
CA ALA A 83 -9.40 -15.36 -3.31
C ALA A 83 -10.35 -14.17 -3.09
N ILE A 84 -10.77 -13.50 -4.16
CA ILE A 84 -11.74 -12.38 -4.08
C ILE A 84 -13.07 -12.84 -3.48
N GLU A 85 -13.55 -14.01 -3.89
CA GLU A 85 -14.80 -14.58 -3.38
C GLU A 85 -14.65 -15.05 -1.93
N GLU A 86 -13.64 -15.87 -1.66
CA GLU A 86 -13.40 -16.48 -0.35
C GLU A 86 -13.19 -15.44 0.77
N PHE A 87 -12.41 -14.39 0.49
CA PHE A 87 -12.10 -13.34 1.47
C PHE A 87 -13.02 -12.12 1.37
N GLY A 88 -13.99 -12.10 0.45
CA GLY A 88 -14.92 -10.99 0.29
C GLY A 88 -14.24 -9.68 -0.13
N LEU A 89 -13.37 -9.72 -1.12
CA LEU A 89 -12.50 -8.60 -1.50
C LEU A 89 -13.10 -7.67 -2.56
N LYS A 90 -14.25 -7.98 -3.13
CA LYS A 90 -14.84 -7.26 -4.27
C LYS A 90 -14.89 -5.74 -4.07
N ASN A 91 -15.24 -5.28 -2.87
CA ASN A 91 -15.35 -3.85 -2.54
C ASN A 91 -14.00 -3.23 -2.12
N TYR A 92 -12.94 -4.00 -2.08
CA TYR A 92 -11.59 -3.57 -1.69
C TYR A 92 -10.63 -3.48 -2.86
N LEU A 93 -11.09 -3.78 -4.07
CA LEU A 93 -10.33 -3.65 -5.31
C LEU A 93 -10.46 -2.22 -5.85
N PHE A 94 -9.35 -1.62 -6.22
CA PHE A 94 -9.35 -0.36 -6.95
C PHE A 94 -9.72 -0.55 -8.43
N PRO A 95 -10.13 0.51 -9.15
CA PRO A 95 -10.56 0.39 -10.54
C PRO A 95 -9.56 -0.30 -11.46
N ASP A 96 -8.27 0.03 -11.38
CA ASP A 96 -7.25 -0.62 -12.21
C ASP A 96 -6.99 -2.07 -11.81
N GLU A 97 -7.12 -2.42 -10.53
CA GLU A 97 -7.05 -3.81 -10.06
C GLU A 97 -8.20 -4.66 -10.62
N LYS A 98 -9.39 -4.09 -10.74
CA LYS A 98 -10.52 -4.76 -11.41
C LYS A 98 -10.26 -4.99 -12.90
N LYS A 99 -9.57 -4.06 -13.56
CA LYS A 99 -9.20 -4.20 -14.97
C LYS A 99 -8.19 -5.33 -15.20
N VAL A 100 -7.32 -5.62 -14.24
CA VAL A 100 -6.39 -6.76 -14.35
C VAL A 100 -7.15 -8.09 -14.45
N LEU A 101 -8.30 -8.20 -13.82
CA LEU A 101 -9.19 -9.38 -13.92
C LEU A 101 -10.00 -9.43 -15.23
N GLY A 102 -10.28 -8.30 -15.84
CA GLY A 102 -11.10 -8.15 -17.04
C GLY A 102 -10.29 -7.74 -18.27
N GLU A 103 -10.29 -6.47 -18.56
CA GLU A 103 -9.62 -5.86 -19.72
C GLU A 103 -8.23 -5.33 -19.34
N CYS A 104 -7.27 -6.24 -19.16
CA CYS A 104 -5.90 -5.88 -18.83
C CYS A 104 -5.10 -5.51 -20.08
N ASP A 105 -4.38 -4.40 -20.01
CA ASP A 105 -3.33 -4.01 -20.94
C ASP A 105 -1.99 -3.82 -20.22
N ASP A 106 -0.92 -3.58 -20.99
CA ASP A 106 0.43 -3.44 -20.41
C ASP A 106 0.53 -2.29 -19.41
N ARG A 107 -0.15 -1.17 -19.68
CA ARG A 107 -0.15 -0.01 -18.76
C ARG A 107 -0.84 -0.33 -17.45
N VAL A 108 -2.00 -0.99 -17.50
CA VAL A 108 -2.74 -1.41 -16.31
C VAL A 108 -1.92 -2.41 -15.51
N ALA A 109 -1.32 -3.40 -16.17
CA ALA A 109 -0.47 -4.38 -15.51
C ALA A 109 0.74 -3.75 -14.80
N ILE A 110 1.44 -2.83 -15.47
CA ILE A 110 2.56 -2.09 -14.87
C ILE A 110 2.09 -1.30 -13.65
N ASN A 111 1.02 -0.53 -13.77
CA ASN A 111 0.51 0.28 -12.67
C ASN A 111 0.09 -0.58 -11.47
N VAL A 112 -0.60 -1.69 -11.71
CA VAL A 112 -1.07 -2.57 -10.64
C VAL A 112 0.08 -3.37 -10.02
N SER A 113 1.11 -3.74 -10.77
CA SER A 113 2.28 -4.43 -10.21
C SER A 113 2.98 -3.61 -9.11
N TRP A 114 2.97 -2.28 -9.21
CA TRP A 114 3.49 -1.39 -8.18
C TRP A 114 2.67 -1.36 -6.90
N THR A 115 1.45 -1.87 -6.89
CA THR A 115 0.63 -1.94 -5.66
C THR A 115 1.20 -2.90 -4.62
N VAL A 116 2.19 -3.70 -4.97
CA VAL A 116 2.97 -4.51 -4.02
C VAL A 116 3.61 -3.63 -2.93
N GLU A 117 4.04 -2.42 -3.27
CA GLU A 117 4.56 -1.45 -2.30
C GLU A 117 3.50 -1.03 -1.27
N CYS A 118 2.24 -0.85 -1.74
CA CYS A 118 1.11 -0.60 -0.85
C CYS A 118 0.84 -1.80 0.06
N SER A 119 0.96 -3.02 -0.46
CA SER A 119 0.81 -4.26 0.33
C SER A 119 1.84 -4.32 1.45
N TYR A 120 3.07 -3.94 1.18
CA TYR A 120 4.14 -3.91 2.17
C TYR A 120 3.81 -2.93 3.31
N SER A 121 3.35 -1.73 2.99
CA SER A 121 2.94 -0.71 3.97
C SER A 121 1.74 -1.18 4.81
N LEU A 122 0.77 -1.86 4.19
CA LEU A 122 -0.39 -2.40 4.89
C LEU A 122 0.00 -3.58 5.80
N ALA A 123 0.93 -4.44 5.37
CA ALA A 123 1.48 -5.51 6.20
C ALA A 123 2.19 -4.95 7.45
N TRP A 124 2.92 -3.86 7.29
CA TRP A 124 3.50 -3.14 8.43
C TRP A 124 2.43 -2.60 9.37
N ALA A 125 1.39 -1.95 8.85
CA ALA A 125 0.27 -1.42 9.64
C ALA A 125 -0.47 -2.52 10.42
N LEU A 126 -0.49 -3.75 9.89
CA LEU A 126 -1.05 -4.94 10.55
C LEU A 126 -0.09 -5.61 11.56
N GLY A 127 1.14 -5.10 11.69
CA GLY A 127 2.16 -5.67 12.56
C GLY A 127 2.80 -6.96 12.04
N LEU A 128 2.61 -7.28 10.75
CA LEU A 128 3.23 -8.45 10.10
C LEU A 128 4.69 -8.22 9.73
N ILE A 129 5.08 -6.96 9.58
CA ILE A 129 6.45 -6.53 9.29
C ILE A 129 6.89 -5.59 10.41
N PRO A 130 8.02 -5.84 11.09
CA PRO A 130 8.52 -4.96 12.14
C PRO A 130 9.02 -3.62 11.58
N THR A 131 8.95 -2.58 12.40
CA THR A 131 9.34 -1.21 11.99
C THR A 131 10.79 -1.13 11.54
N GLU A 132 11.66 -1.91 12.14
CA GLU A 132 13.10 -1.97 11.82
C GLU A 132 13.34 -2.42 10.37
N GLU A 133 12.50 -3.32 9.85
CA GLU A 133 12.58 -3.75 8.45
C GLU A 133 12.15 -2.64 7.49
N MET A 134 11.17 -1.80 7.87
CA MET A 134 10.75 -0.65 7.07
C MET A 134 11.82 0.42 6.95
N GLU A 135 12.71 0.51 7.91
CA GLU A 135 13.81 1.48 7.94
C GLU A 135 15.06 0.98 7.22
N THR A 136 15.09 -0.31 6.84
CA THR A 136 16.23 -0.90 6.14
C THR A 136 16.04 -0.77 4.63
N PRO A 137 16.99 -0.15 3.89
CA PRO A 137 16.91 -0.08 2.44
C PRO A 137 16.87 -1.50 1.84
N CYS A 138 15.96 -1.72 0.89
CA CYS A 138 15.98 -2.94 0.09
C CYS A 138 17.27 -2.99 -0.73
N ASN A 139 18.11 -3.99 -0.51
CA ASN A 139 19.30 -4.27 -1.33
C ASN A 139 18.90 -5.01 -2.62
#